data_84273abce1d06810ae40440a9ae30aae
#
_entry.id   84273abce1d06810ae40440a9ae30aae
#
_cell.length_a   1.000
_cell.length_b   1.000
_cell.length_c   1.000
_cell.angle_alpha   90.00
_cell.angle_beta   90.00
_cell.angle_gamma   90.00
#
_symmetry.space_group_name_H-M   'P 1'
#
loop_
_entity.id
_entity.type
_entity.pdbx_description
1 polymer ?
#
loop_
_entity_poly.entity_id
_entity_poly.type
_entity_poly.pdbx_seq_one_letter_code
_entity_poly.pdbx_strand_id
1 'polypeptide(L)'
;MLWLGVDNGGTKWFQVQEDYDIKTESRKKIVNGIKYFSMGSIMWFTNLDHGRRHQKLPLMTMAENVKFSKNLRGKRAYDHYDNYDAIEVGTYKEIPSDYDGVMGVPVTFLDKYNPEQFEILGITQSWDRCASKIYPKQIQVDKDGKKSKVTKLNDGAAIKVNDAPDETYYIVDGDLFIKSYCRLLIQHRTRRARGRKK
;
A
#
# COMPACT_ATOMS: atom_id res chain seq x y z
N MET A 1 -7.04 -4.99 15.52
CA MET A 1 -6.59 -3.65 15.94
C MET A 1 -6.93 -2.67 14.84
N LEU A 2 -7.63 -1.63 15.15
CA LEU A 2 -8.03 -0.62 14.18
C LEU A 2 -7.14 0.58 14.27
N TRP A 3 -6.75 1.04 13.10
CA TRP A 3 -6.04 2.26 12.95
C TRP A 3 -7.04 3.42 12.87
N LEU A 4 -6.94 4.36 13.79
CA LEU A 4 -7.59 5.66 13.69
C LEU A 4 -6.52 6.65 13.27
N GLY A 5 -6.55 7.08 12.02
CA GLY A 5 -5.85 8.29 11.63
C GLY A 5 -6.32 9.41 12.54
N VAL A 6 -5.46 9.84 13.43
CA VAL A 6 -5.71 11.09 14.14
C VAL A 6 -5.54 12.17 13.12
N ASP A 7 -6.65 12.81 12.86
CA ASP A 7 -6.83 14.14 12.33
C ASP A 7 -5.62 14.69 11.56
N ASN A 8 -5.78 14.93 10.30
CA ASN A 8 -4.93 15.65 9.34
C ASN A 8 -3.67 16.30 9.94
N GLY A 9 -2.98 15.49 10.73
CA GLY A 9 -2.03 15.95 11.66
C GLY A 9 -0.83 16.53 10.98
N GLY A 10 -0.79 17.79 10.99
CA GLY A 10 0.49 18.47 10.99
C GLY A 10 1.37 17.82 12.05
N THR A 11 2.65 17.77 11.80
CA THR A 11 3.66 17.31 12.74
C THR A 11 3.38 17.84 14.15
N LYS A 12 3.10 16.96 15.10
CA LYS A 12 2.88 17.35 16.50
C LYS A 12 4.24 17.64 17.14
N TRP A 13 4.35 18.80 17.76
CA TRP A 13 5.55 19.25 18.45
C TRP A 13 5.32 19.20 19.96
N PHE A 14 6.21 18.56 20.68
CA PHE A 14 6.17 18.43 22.14
C PHE A 14 7.31 19.24 22.74
N GLN A 15 7.01 20.07 23.75
CA GLN A 15 8.05 20.72 24.52
C GLN A 15 8.85 19.65 25.28
N VAL A 16 10.14 19.75 25.24
CA VAL A 16 11.07 18.86 25.95
C VAL A 16 12.03 19.68 26.79
N GLN A 17 12.69 19.02 27.76
CA GLN A 17 13.72 19.63 28.58
C GLN A 17 14.89 20.07 27.70
N GLU A 18 15.63 21.07 28.16
CA GLU A 18 16.74 21.67 27.41
C GLU A 18 17.84 20.65 27.09
N ASP A 19 18.13 19.77 28.03
CA ASP A 19 19.15 18.72 27.97
C ASP A 19 18.69 17.47 27.17
N TYR A 20 17.38 17.41 26.77
CA TYR A 20 16.87 16.27 25.98
C TYR A 20 17.60 16.16 24.64
N ASP A 21 18.29 15.04 24.42
CA ASP A 21 19.06 14.81 23.20
C ASP A 21 18.14 14.43 22.00
N ILE A 22 18.10 15.29 20.99
CA ILE A 22 17.38 15.06 19.73
C ILE A 22 18.40 14.82 18.62
N LYS A 23 18.63 13.55 18.28
CA LYS A 23 19.62 13.11 17.30
C LYS A 23 19.32 13.55 15.85
N THR A 24 18.09 13.94 15.55
CA THR A 24 17.66 14.27 14.18
C THR A 24 17.23 15.74 14.13
N GLU A 25 17.98 16.57 13.42
CA GLU A 25 17.71 18.02 13.31
C GLU A 25 16.31 18.34 12.73
N SER A 26 15.82 17.58 11.76
CA SER A 26 14.47 17.76 11.19
C SER A 26 13.34 17.52 12.20
N ARG A 27 13.66 16.91 13.34
CA ARG A 27 12.72 16.65 14.44
C ARG A 27 12.88 17.61 15.61
N LYS A 28 13.74 18.61 15.46
CA LYS A 28 14.05 19.62 16.48
C LYS A 28 13.56 20.98 16.04
N LYS A 29 12.97 21.72 16.96
CA LYS A 29 12.58 23.12 16.75
C LYS A 29 12.82 23.89 18.05
N ILE A 30 13.36 25.10 17.94
CA ILE A 30 13.51 26.02 19.06
C ILE A 30 12.67 27.25 18.76
N VAL A 31 11.78 27.64 19.67
CA VAL A 31 10.93 28.82 19.56
C VAL A 31 11.00 29.57 20.88
N ASN A 32 11.42 30.82 20.84
CA ASN A 32 11.59 31.67 22.03
C ASN A 32 12.43 31.01 23.15
N GLY A 33 13.50 30.31 22.76
CA GLY A 33 14.37 29.60 23.69
C GLY A 33 13.83 28.26 24.19
N ILE A 34 12.61 27.89 23.85
CA ILE A 34 12.00 26.61 24.26
C ILE A 34 12.25 25.58 23.18
N LYS A 35 12.73 24.40 23.60
CA LYS A 35 13.05 23.27 22.74
C LYS A 35 11.84 22.36 22.55
N TYR A 36 11.57 22.01 21.30
CA TYR A 36 10.49 21.12 20.92
C TYR A 36 11.04 19.93 20.11
N PHE A 37 10.41 18.80 20.32
CA PHE A 37 10.67 17.56 19.59
C PHE A 37 9.42 17.11 18.82
N SER A 38 9.61 16.63 17.60
CA SER A 38 8.55 16.00 16.82
C SER A 38 8.76 14.49 16.72
N MET A 39 7.75 13.74 17.12
CA MET A 39 7.70 12.30 16.91
C MET A 39 7.28 11.92 15.48
N GLY A 40 7.00 12.93 14.61
CA GLY A 40 6.44 12.73 13.29
C GLY A 40 4.94 12.51 13.33
N SER A 41 4.42 11.76 12.38
CA SER A 41 3.00 11.40 12.36
C SER A 41 2.70 10.38 13.46
N ILE A 42 1.86 10.77 14.41
CA ILE A 42 1.40 9.88 15.49
C ILE A 42 0.04 9.32 15.09
N MET A 43 -0.11 8.01 15.23
CA MET A 43 -1.33 7.30 14.93
C MET A 43 -1.85 6.61 16.18
N TRP A 44 -3.16 6.58 16.32
CA TRP A 44 -3.85 5.82 17.33
C TRP A 44 -4.43 4.55 16.73
N PHE A 45 -4.19 3.43 17.37
CA PHE A 45 -4.80 2.17 17.01
C PHE A 45 -5.89 1.84 18.02
N THR A 46 -7.06 1.46 17.55
CA THR A 46 -8.15 1.02 18.41
C THR A 46 -8.93 -0.11 17.77
N ASN A 47 -9.46 -1.01 18.57
CA ASN A 47 -10.42 -2.02 18.18
C ASN A 47 -11.87 -1.59 18.46
N LEU A 48 -12.07 -0.39 19.00
CA LEU A 48 -13.40 0.16 19.23
C LEU A 48 -14.10 0.43 17.91
N ASP A 49 -15.38 0.16 17.88
CA ASP A 49 -16.23 0.52 16.76
C ASP A 49 -16.49 2.03 16.74
N HIS A 50 -16.51 2.61 15.53
CA HIS A 50 -16.78 4.04 15.36
C HIS A 50 -17.42 4.31 14.00
N GLY A 51 -18.20 5.39 13.90
CA GLY A 51 -19.00 5.69 12.72
C GLY A 51 -18.24 5.80 11.39
N ARG A 52 -16.94 6.15 11.42
CA ARG A 52 -16.14 6.20 10.18
C ARG A 52 -15.92 4.82 9.54
N ARG A 53 -15.95 3.73 10.32
CA ARG A 53 -15.87 2.36 9.79
C ARG A 53 -17.05 1.97 8.93
N HIS A 54 -18.20 2.57 9.16
CA HIS A 54 -19.44 2.24 8.48
C HIS A 54 -19.73 3.19 7.30
N GLN A 55 -18.82 4.17 7.05
CA GLN A 55 -18.95 5.04 5.89
C GLN A 55 -18.57 4.26 4.63
N LYS A 56 -19.53 4.11 3.72
CA LYS A 56 -19.27 3.50 2.43
C LYS A 56 -18.38 4.40 1.59
N LEU A 57 -17.35 3.79 1.00
CA LEU A 57 -16.53 4.48 -0.01
C LEU A 57 -17.34 4.61 -1.30
N PRO A 58 -17.47 5.81 -1.86
CA PRO A 58 -17.94 6.00 -3.22
C PRO A 58 -16.88 5.47 -4.19
N LEU A 59 -17.26 4.55 -5.06
CA LEU A 59 -16.38 3.87 -5.98
C LEU A 59 -16.83 4.07 -7.40
N MET A 60 -15.88 4.24 -8.30
CA MET A 60 -16.08 4.25 -9.75
C MET A 60 -15.89 2.83 -10.32
N THR A 61 -16.38 2.59 -11.51
CA THR A 61 -16.09 1.36 -12.27
C THR A 61 -14.63 1.33 -12.75
N MET A 62 -14.13 0.16 -13.16
CA MET A 62 -12.79 0.05 -13.76
C MET A 62 -12.63 1.01 -14.94
N ALA A 63 -13.60 1.10 -15.80
CA ALA A 63 -13.58 1.96 -16.99
C ALA A 63 -13.52 3.44 -16.62
N GLU A 64 -14.29 3.87 -15.61
CA GLU A 64 -14.26 5.25 -15.11
C GLU A 64 -12.91 5.56 -14.46
N ASN A 65 -12.36 4.65 -13.64
CA ASN A 65 -11.06 4.83 -13.03
C ASN A 65 -9.94 4.98 -14.07
N VAL A 66 -9.92 4.15 -15.11
CA VAL A 66 -8.95 4.26 -16.22
C VAL A 66 -9.09 5.61 -16.94
N LYS A 67 -10.31 6.11 -17.09
CA LYS A 67 -10.58 7.38 -17.78
C LYS A 67 -10.19 8.60 -16.95
N PHE A 68 -10.48 8.60 -15.64
CA PHE A 68 -10.41 9.80 -14.81
C PHE A 68 -9.23 9.82 -13.84
N SER A 69 -8.65 8.67 -13.48
CA SER A 69 -7.52 8.64 -12.54
C SER A 69 -6.22 9.07 -13.21
N LYS A 70 -5.46 9.90 -12.48
CA LYS A 70 -4.11 10.32 -12.92
C LYS A 70 -3.12 9.17 -12.95
N ASN A 71 -3.22 8.22 -12.03
CA ASN A 71 -2.28 7.10 -11.91
C ASN A 71 -2.51 6.02 -12.97
N LEU A 72 -3.75 5.93 -13.51
CA LEU A 72 -4.12 4.99 -14.55
C LEU A 72 -4.09 5.64 -15.96
N ARG A 73 -3.75 6.94 -16.02
CA ARG A 73 -3.73 7.68 -17.29
C ARG A 73 -2.72 7.05 -18.27
N GLY A 74 -3.20 6.71 -19.46
CA GLY A 74 -2.39 6.05 -20.49
C GLY A 74 -2.31 4.54 -20.37
N LYS A 75 -2.81 3.95 -19.28
CA LYS A 75 -2.97 2.50 -19.14
C LYS A 75 -4.30 2.06 -19.77
N ARG A 76 -4.33 0.83 -20.27
CA ARG A 76 -5.58 0.21 -20.79
C ARG A 76 -6.37 -0.51 -19.70
N ALA A 77 -5.69 -0.94 -18.65
CA ALA A 77 -6.24 -1.70 -17.53
C ALA A 77 -5.36 -1.54 -16.29
N TYR A 78 -5.80 -2.12 -15.18
CA TYR A 78 -4.97 -2.28 -13.98
C TYR A 78 -3.87 -3.30 -14.22
N ASP A 79 -2.71 -3.07 -13.60
CA ASP A 79 -1.63 -4.06 -13.61
C ASP A 79 -2.01 -5.27 -12.77
N HIS A 80 -1.65 -6.47 -13.22
CA HIS A 80 -1.74 -7.70 -12.44
C HIS A 80 -0.39 -8.03 -11.82
N TYR A 81 -0.42 -8.56 -10.60
CA TYR A 81 0.77 -9.12 -10.01
C TYR A 81 1.09 -10.49 -10.62
N ASP A 82 2.38 -10.77 -10.81
CA ASP A 82 2.83 -12.07 -11.30
C ASP A 82 2.89 -13.14 -10.18
N ASN A 83 3.05 -12.69 -8.94
CA ASN A 83 3.17 -13.57 -7.76
C ASN A 83 1.99 -13.52 -6.78
N TYR A 84 0.93 -12.82 -7.11
CA TYR A 84 -0.34 -12.81 -6.39
C TYR A 84 -1.49 -12.79 -7.39
N ASP A 85 -2.55 -13.52 -7.11
CA ASP A 85 -3.76 -13.46 -7.93
C ASP A 85 -4.58 -12.21 -7.59
N ALA A 86 -4.03 -11.04 -7.92
CA ALA A 86 -4.62 -9.75 -7.61
C ALA A 86 -4.17 -8.65 -8.59
N ILE A 87 -4.97 -7.59 -8.68
CA ILE A 87 -4.64 -6.37 -9.41
C ILE A 87 -4.00 -5.30 -8.50
N GLU A 88 -3.11 -4.48 -9.06
CA GLU A 88 -2.53 -3.32 -8.37
C GLU A 88 -3.53 -2.16 -8.37
N VAL A 89 -3.86 -1.64 -7.19
CA VAL A 89 -4.68 -0.45 -7.00
C VAL A 89 -3.85 0.62 -6.30
N GLY A 90 -3.45 1.65 -7.02
CA GLY A 90 -2.53 2.68 -6.55
C GLY A 90 -3.04 3.49 -5.36
N THR A 91 -4.34 3.76 -5.30
CA THR A 91 -4.98 4.49 -4.20
C THR A 91 -6.37 3.93 -3.89
N TYR A 92 -6.87 4.14 -2.66
CA TYR A 92 -8.22 3.71 -2.29
C TYR A 92 -9.34 4.31 -3.17
N LYS A 93 -9.08 5.45 -3.83
CA LYS A 93 -10.02 6.11 -4.74
C LYS A 93 -10.17 5.38 -6.07
N GLU A 94 -9.21 4.53 -6.40
CA GLU A 94 -9.15 3.74 -7.63
C GLU A 94 -9.66 2.31 -7.44
N ILE A 95 -10.18 1.97 -6.26
CA ILE A 95 -10.82 0.67 -6.04
C ILE A 95 -12.04 0.57 -6.96
N PRO A 96 -12.06 -0.38 -7.93
CA PRO A 96 -13.17 -0.50 -8.86
C PRO A 96 -14.40 -1.09 -8.19
N SER A 97 -15.57 -0.53 -8.49
CA SER A 97 -16.86 -1.00 -7.97
C SER A 97 -17.36 -2.29 -8.64
N ASP A 98 -16.83 -2.63 -9.80
CA ASP A 98 -17.28 -3.70 -10.69
C ASP A 98 -16.28 -4.85 -10.84
N TYR A 99 -15.25 -4.93 -9.99
CA TYR A 99 -14.26 -6.00 -9.99
C TYR A 99 -14.51 -6.99 -8.85
N ASP A 100 -14.62 -8.27 -9.18
CA ASP A 100 -14.94 -9.34 -8.22
C ASP A 100 -13.69 -10.05 -7.67
N GLY A 101 -12.53 -9.81 -8.25
CA GLY A 101 -11.26 -10.42 -7.85
C GLY A 101 -10.60 -9.75 -6.65
N VAL A 102 -9.41 -10.22 -6.32
CA VAL A 102 -8.59 -9.67 -5.25
C VAL A 102 -7.85 -8.43 -5.74
N MET A 103 -7.74 -7.44 -4.89
CA MET A 103 -7.10 -6.16 -5.16
C MET A 103 -6.02 -5.86 -4.13
N GLY A 104 -4.83 -5.47 -4.58
CA GLY A 104 -3.76 -4.98 -3.72
C GLY A 104 -3.86 -3.47 -3.53
N VAL A 105 -4.17 -3.02 -2.33
CA VAL A 105 -4.33 -1.60 -2.00
C VAL A 105 -3.25 -1.12 -1.03
N PRO A 106 -2.88 0.17 -1.04
CA PRO A 106 -1.95 0.71 -0.05
C PRO A 106 -2.44 0.52 1.38
N VAL A 107 -1.52 0.35 2.34
CA VAL A 107 -1.84 0.21 3.77
C VAL A 107 -2.66 1.40 4.29
N THR A 108 -2.51 2.59 3.71
CA THR A 108 -3.31 3.78 4.03
C THR A 108 -4.80 3.61 3.75
N PHE A 109 -5.20 2.56 3.01
CA PHE A 109 -6.61 2.18 2.85
C PHE A 109 -7.29 1.88 4.20
N LEU A 110 -6.54 1.45 5.22
CA LEU A 110 -7.08 1.19 6.56
C LEU A 110 -7.82 2.40 7.17
N ASP A 111 -7.44 3.62 6.79
CA ASP A 111 -8.13 4.85 7.20
C ASP A 111 -9.57 4.92 6.70
N LYS A 112 -9.84 4.24 5.60
CA LYS A 112 -11.12 4.25 4.89
C LYS A 112 -11.79 2.88 4.89
N TYR A 113 -11.20 1.92 5.59
CA TYR A 113 -11.70 0.56 5.62
C TYR A 113 -13.10 0.49 6.21
N ASN A 114 -14.02 -0.04 5.44
CA ASN A 114 -15.38 -0.39 5.87
C ASN A 114 -15.53 -1.91 5.82
N PRO A 115 -15.72 -2.58 6.98
CA PRO A 115 -15.83 -4.05 7.07
C PRO A 115 -17.12 -4.63 6.45
N GLU A 116 -18.12 -3.79 6.18
CA GLU A 116 -19.34 -4.19 5.48
C GLU A 116 -19.14 -4.19 3.96
N GLN A 117 -18.22 -3.36 3.46
CA GLN A 117 -17.93 -3.19 2.05
C GLN A 117 -16.81 -4.08 1.56
N PHE A 118 -15.78 -4.30 2.40
CA PHE A 118 -14.58 -5.04 2.05
C PHE A 118 -14.22 -6.13 3.06
N GLU A 119 -13.53 -7.14 2.56
CA GLU A 119 -12.83 -8.15 3.36
C GLU A 119 -11.33 -7.99 3.11
N ILE A 120 -10.53 -8.00 4.18
CA ILE A 120 -9.07 -8.07 4.10
C ILE A 120 -8.70 -9.55 4.13
N LEU A 121 -7.97 -10.00 3.09
CA LEU A 121 -7.58 -11.39 2.91
C LEU A 121 -6.16 -11.66 3.39
N GLY A 122 -5.30 -10.63 3.35
CA GLY A 122 -3.90 -10.75 3.72
C GLY A 122 -3.07 -9.54 3.30
N ILE A 123 -1.77 -9.73 3.19
CA ILE A 123 -0.80 -8.69 2.88
C ILE A 123 0.27 -9.24 1.94
N THR A 124 0.79 -8.40 1.04
CA THR A 124 1.85 -8.82 0.11
C THR A 124 3.22 -8.84 0.77
N GLN A 125 3.39 -9.77 1.71
CA GLN A 125 4.65 -10.02 2.42
C GLN A 125 4.92 -11.52 2.46
N SER A 126 6.18 -11.93 2.39
CA SER A 126 6.59 -13.34 2.33
C SER A 126 6.11 -14.17 3.53
N TRP A 127 5.97 -13.54 4.70
CA TRP A 127 5.52 -14.22 5.92
C TRP A 127 4.01 -14.51 5.95
N ASP A 128 3.19 -13.81 5.15
CA ASP A 128 1.73 -14.01 5.12
C ASP A 128 1.29 -15.18 4.22
N ARG A 129 2.21 -15.76 3.45
CA ARG A 129 2.01 -16.94 2.60
C ARG A 129 0.87 -16.83 1.58
N CYS A 130 0.46 -15.61 1.23
CA CYS A 130 -0.59 -15.36 0.23
C CYS A 130 -0.06 -15.38 -1.21
N ALA A 131 1.27 -15.44 -1.39
CA ALA A 131 1.88 -15.47 -2.72
C ALA A 131 1.55 -16.78 -3.45
N SER A 132 1.15 -16.68 -4.71
CA SER A 132 0.89 -17.81 -5.62
C SER A 132 2.17 -18.33 -6.28
N LYS A 133 3.25 -17.54 -6.29
CA LYS A 133 4.53 -17.83 -6.94
C LYS A 133 5.69 -17.28 -6.13
N ILE A 134 6.79 -18.03 -6.10
CA ILE A 134 8.05 -17.64 -5.45
C ILE A 134 9.17 -17.70 -6.49
N TYR A 135 10.03 -16.69 -6.49
CA TYR A 135 11.17 -16.61 -7.39
C TYR A 135 12.44 -17.06 -6.68
N PRO A 136 13.03 -18.22 -7.06
CA PRO A 136 14.21 -18.77 -6.37
C PRO A 136 15.50 -18.01 -6.72
N LYS A 137 15.55 -17.43 -7.93
CA LYS A 137 16.72 -16.70 -8.43
C LYS A 137 16.30 -15.34 -8.92
N GLN A 138 16.87 -14.28 -8.34
CA GLN A 138 16.56 -12.91 -8.66
C GLN A 138 17.84 -12.10 -8.76
N ILE A 139 17.89 -11.19 -9.72
CA ILE A 139 18.95 -10.19 -9.87
C ILE A 139 18.30 -8.83 -9.69
N GLN A 140 18.66 -8.11 -8.63
CA GLN A 140 18.27 -6.72 -8.46
C GLN A 140 19.24 -5.85 -9.27
N VAL A 141 18.70 -4.91 -10.01
CA VAL A 141 19.44 -3.82 -10.66
C VAL A 141 19.02 -2.52 -9.99
N ASP A 142 19.97 -1.81 -9.40
CA ASP A 142 19.72 -0.52 -8.77
C ASP A 142 19.71 0.63 -9.79
N LYS A 143 19.46 1.85 -9.33
CA LYS A 143 19.42 3.05 -10.17
C LYS A 143 20.74 3.35 -10.88
N ASP A 144 21.86 2.88 -10.33
CA ASP A 144 23.21 3.05 -10.88
C ASP A 144 23.58 1.90 -11.83
N GLY A 145 22.66 0.98 -12.10
CA GLY A 145 22.86 -0.18 -12.95
C GLY A 145 23.63 -1.33 -12.30
N LYS A 146 23.95 -1.24 -10.99
CA LYS A 146 24.66 -2.29 -10.25
C LYS A 146 23.76 -3.49 -10.02
N LYS A 147 24.27 -4.67 -10.38
CA LYS A 147 23.56 -5.94 -10.26
C LYS A 147 23.93 -6.66 -8.98
N SER A 148 22.96 -7.23 -8.28
CA SER A 148 23.15 -8.04 -7.08
C SER A 148 22.15 -9.19 -7.02
N LYS A 149 22.61 -10.37 -6.53
CA LYS A 149 21.73 -11.52 -6.27
C LYS A 149 20.96 -11.28 -4.98
N VAL A 150 19.65 -11.39 -5.02
CA VAL A 150 18.77 -11.10 -3.89
C VAL A 150 17.58 -12.07 -3.86
N THR A 151 16.76 -11.95 -2.82
CA THR A 151 15.47 -12.64 -2.67
C THR A 151 14.31 -11.66 -2.40
N LYS A 152 14.60 -10.37 -2.46
CA LYS A 152 13.72 -9.27 -2.02
C LYS A 152 12.43 -9.10 -2.83
N LEU A 153 12.36 -9.62 -4.06
CA LEU A 153 11.15 -9.56 -4.87
C LEU A 153 10.02 -10.39 -4.23
N ASN A 154 10.36 -11.43 -3.48
CA ASN A 154 9.39 -12.26 -2.76
C ASN A 154 8.75 -11.55 -1.56
N ASP A 155 9.34 -10.44 -1.09
CA ASP A 155 8.81 -9.64 0.02
C ASP A 155 7.88 -8.52 -0.48
N GLY A 156 7.13 -8.75 -1.53
CA GLY A 156 6.19 -7.81 -2.11
C GLY A 156 5.52 -8.35 -3.35
N ALA A 157 4.61 -7.57 -3.90
CA ALA A 157 3.96 -7.90 -5.16
C ALA A 157 4.86 -7.50 -6.34
N ALA A 158 5.03 -8.42 -7.28
CA ALA A 158 5.82 -8.26 -8.49
C ALA A 158 4.94 -7.89 -9.67
N ILE A 159 5.25 -6.78 -10.33
CA ILE A 159 4.59 -6.33 -11.55
C ILE A 159 5.58 -6.48 -12.71
N LYS A 160 5.20 -7.25 -13.72
CA LYS A 160 6.01 -7.42 -14.93
C LYS A 160 6.00 -6.14 -15.76
N VAL A 161 7.18 -5.73 -16.24
CA VAL A 161 7.35 -4.57 -17.11
C VAL A 161 8.06 -4.97 -18.40
N ASN A 162 7.78 -4.24 -19.49
CA ASN A 162 8.39 -4.55 -20.79
C ASN A 162 9.78 -3.93 -20.93
N ASP A 163 9.98 -2.75 -20.38
CA ASP A 163 11.21 -1.99 -20.48
C ASP A 163 11.81 -1.76 -19.10
N ALA A 164 13.14 -1.63 -19.04
CA ALA A 164 13.84 -1.34 -17.81
C ALA A 164 13.45 0.07 -17.30
N PRO A 165 12.88 0.19 -16.10
CA PRO A 165 12.50 1.47 -15.54
C PRO A 165 13.74 2.24 -15.00
N ASP A 166 13.59 3.55 -14.80
CA ASP A 166 14.62 4.41 -14.19
C ASP A 166 14.76 4.20 -12.67
N GLU A 167 14.04 3.24 -12.12
CA GLU A 167 14.09 2.88 -10.70
C GLU A 167 14.68 1.47 -10.50
N THR A 168 14.82 1.06 -9.24
CA THR A 168 15.28 -0.31 -8.93
C THR A 168 14.30 -1.34 -9.46
N TYR A 169 14.79 -2.29 -10.24
CA TYR A 169 14.02 -3.39 -10.80
C TYR A 169 14.70 -4.75 -10.59
N TYR A 170 14.00 -5.80 -10.95
CA TYR A 170 14.44 -7.18 -10.77
C TYR A 170 14.38 -7.93 -12.07
N ILE A 171 15.36 -8.81 -12.30
CA ILE A 171 15.41 -9.74 -13.43
C ILE A 171 15.20 -11.15 -12.90
N VAL A 172 14.21 -11.84 -13.46
CA VAL A 172 13.93 -13.26 -13.19
C VAL A 172 13.71 -13.97 -14.51
N ASP A 173 14.54 -14.95 -14.82
CA ASP A 173 14.46 -15.77 -16.03
C ASP A 173 14.38 -14.96 -17.34
N GLY A 174 14.97 -13.76 -17.35
CA GLY A 174 14.99 -12.84 -18.49
C GLY A 174 13.85 -11.80 -18.48
N ASP A 175 12.84 -11.98 -17.68
CA ASP A 175 11.75 -11.02 -17.50
C ASP A 175 12.12 -9.91 -16.50
N LEU A 176 11.54 -8.73 -16.71
CA LEU A 176 11.76 -7.55 -15.86
C LEU A 176 10.56 -7.33 -14.93
N PHE A 177 10.85 -7.04 -13.67
CA PHE A 177 9.82 -6.80 -12.66
C PHE A 177 10.14 -5.57 -11.82
N ILE A 178 9.10 -4.82 -11.47
CA ILE A 178 9.14 -3.85 -10.37
C ILE A 178 8.46 -4.46 -9.14
N LYS A 179 8.94 -4.10 -7.96
CA LYS A 179 8.34 -4.52 -6.70
C LYS A 179 7.43 -3.42 -6.18
N SER A 180 6.15 -3.71 -6.06
CA SER A 180 5.22 -2.82 -5.38
C SER A 180 5.53 -2.75 -3.88
N TYR A 181 5.27 -1.59 -3.26
CA TYR A 181 5.27 -1.50 -1.81
C TYR A 181 4.27 -2.47 -1.22
N CYS A 182 4.43 -2.76 0.09
CA CYS A 182 3.49 -3.60 0.81
C CYS A 182 2.03 -3.17 0.56
N ARG A 183 1.19 -4.14 0.16
CA ARG A 183 -0.23 -3.97 -0.14
C ARG A 183 -1.07 -4.84 0.76
N LEU A 184 -2.23 -4.33 1.16
CA LEU A 184 -3.31 -5.15 1.70
C LEU A 184 -4.04 -5.82 0.54
N LEU A 185 -4.28 -7.10 0.64
CA LEU A 185 -5.10 -7.87 -0.28
C LEU A 185 -6.54 -7.79 0.19
N ILE A 186 -7.41 -7.18 -0.60
CA ILE A 186 -8.81 -6.98 -0.27
C ILE A 186 -9.74 -7.52 -1.37
N GLN A 187 -10.99 -7.77 -0.99
CA GLN A 187 -12.06 -8.14 -1.92
C GLN A 187 -13.38 -7.49 -1.49
N HIS A 188 -14.28 -7.24 -2.43
CA HIS A 188 -15.64 -6.79 -2.12
C HIS A 188 -16.43 -7.86 -1.37
N ARG A 189 -16.98 -7.51 -0.21
CA ARG A 189 -17.75 -8.46 0.63
C ARG A 189 -19.12 -8.79 0.05
N THR A 190 -19.80 -7.81 -0.51
CA THR A 190 -21.18 -7.94 -1.01
C THR A 190 -21.32 -8.89 -2.19
N ARG A 191 -20.27 -9.10 -2.98
CA ARG A 191 -20.30 -9.97 -4.15
C ARG A 191 -20.11 -11.45 -3.82
N ARG A 192 -19.40 -11.77 -2.72
CA ARG A 192 -19.22 -13.16 -2.26
C ARG A 192 -20.52 -13.84 -1.84
N ALA A 193 -21.52 -13.07 -1.38
CA ALA A 193 -22.83 -13.61 -0.97
C ALA A 193 -23.70 -14.05 -2.17
N ARG A 194 -23.48 -13.49 -3.37
CA ARG A 194 -24.24 -13.86 -4.59
C ARG A 194 -23.72 -15.13 -5.27
N GLY A 195 -22.46 -15.51 -5.05
CA GLY A 195 -21.85 -16.72 -5.65
C GLY A 195 -22.12 -18.04 -4.91
N ARG A 196 -22.74 -18.03 -3.74
CA ARG A 196 -23.02 -19.23 -2.91
C ARG A 196 -24.48 -19.69 -2.96
N LYS A 197 -25.23 -19.36 -3.98
CA LYS A 197 -26.50 -20.06 -4.26
C LYS A 197 -26.26 -21.11 -5.34
N LYS A 198 -25.83 -22.28 -4.91
CA LYS A 198 -26.03 -23.58 -5.57
C LYS A 198 -26.48 -24.58 -4.54
#